data_1dc8a457c2373d7797e662cc7a1378d2
#
_entry.id   1dc8a457c2373d7797e662cc7a1378d2
#
_cell.length_a   1.000
_cell.length_b   1.000
_cell.length_c   1.000
_cell.angle_alpha   90.00
_cell.angle_beta   90.00
_cell.angle_gamma   90.00
#
_symmetry.space_group_name_H-M   'P 1'
#
loop_
_entity.id
_entity.type
_entity.pdbx_description
1 polymer ?
#
loop_
_entity_poly.entity_id
_entity_poly.type
_entity_poly.pdbx_seq_one_letter_code
_entity_poly.pdbx_strand_id
1 'polypeptide(L)'
;AVHRGPVIACADRFDSGIRGHGAHAAMPHQGIDPVLAGAALVQALQSVVARNVDPLDAAVLSLTQFHAGDAYNVIPDVAKIGGTVRAFRPEIRAQVEHAMQRICTGMGAAFGANVHFEYRRGYPPTINSVAEAEFCMKVAAEVCGETKVSIDPKPSMGAEDFSYFLQEKPGCYVWLGNGPGEGGCTLHNPHYDFNDEAIPFGVAYWVRLVQRWLADA
;
A
#
# COMPACT_ATOMS: atom_id res chain seq x y z
N ALA A 1 -18.76 2.70 -8.69
CA ALA A 1 -18.45 3.73 -7.68
C ALA A 1 -17.38 4.68 -8.23
N VAL A 2 -17.44 5.95 -7.86
CA VAL A 2 -16.49 7.00 -8.26
C VAL A 2 -16.11 7.83 -7.04
N HIS A 3 -14.82 8.11 -6.88
CA HIS A 3 -14.30 8.89 -5.75
C HIS A 3 -13.48 10.08 -6.25
N ARG A 4 -13.61 11.23 -5.60
CA ARG A 4 -12.80 12.43 -5.88
C ARG A 4 -11.49 12.38 -5.09
N GLY A 5 -10.36 12.70 -5.73
CA GLY A 5 -9.06 12.69 -5.07
C GLY A 5 -8.49 11.29 -4.81
N PRO A 6 -7.77 11.07 -3.70
CA PRO A 6 -7.06 9.82 -3.42
C PRO A 6 -8.03 8.65 -3.23
N VAL A 7 -7.94 7.65 -4.08
CA VAL A 7 -8.91 6.55 -4.16
C VAL A 7 -8.30 5.18 -3.89
N ILE A 8 -7.03 4.96 -4.29
CA ILE A 8 -6.28 3.72 -4.01
C ILE A 8 -4.89 4.10 -3.49
N ALA A 9 -4.40 3.38 -2.48
CA ALA A 9 -3.13 3.68 -1.84
C ALA A 9 -1.92 3.37 -2.72
N CYS A 10 -0.75 3.91 -2.37
CA CYS A 10 0.53 3.47 -2.91
C CYS A 10 0.84 2.03 -2.49
N ALA A 11 1.75 1.37 -3.21
CA ALA A 11 2.24 0.04 -2.84
C ALA A 11 3.76 0.00 -2.80
N ASP A 12 4.32 0.19 -1.61
CA ASP A 12 5.76 0.13 -1.40
C ASP A 12 6.16 -1.13 -0.63
N ARG A 13 7.43 -1.47 -0.77
CA ARG A 13 8.09 -2.56 -0.05
C ARG A 13 9.34 -2.03 0.61
N PHE A 14 9.77 -2.70 1.65
CA PHE A 14 11.07 -2.44 2.26
C PHE A 14 11.70 -3.74 2.73
N ASP A 15 13.02 -3.74 2.72
CA ASP A 15 13.87 -4.78 3.28
C ASP A 15 14.89 -4.15 4.22
N SER A 16 15.20 -4.83 5.30
CA SER A 16 16.27 -4.41 6.21
C SER A 16 17.10 -5.61 6.62
N GLY A 17 18.39 -5.54 6.38
CA GLY A 17 19.38 -6.49 6.85
C GLY A 17 20.07 -5.97 8.10
N ILE A 18 19.99 -6.70 9.19
CA ILE A 18 20.64 -6.38 10.46
C ILE A 18 21.86 -7.28 10.59
N ARG A 19 23.05 -6.71 10.44
CA ARG A 19 24.32 -7.44 10.59
C ARG A 19 24.88 -7.19 11.99
N GLY A 20 24.96 -8.26 12.76
CA GLY A 20 25.62 -8.31 14.04
C GLY A 20 26.96 -9.03 13.98
N HIS A 21 27.27 -9.79 15.00
CA HIS A 21 28.42 -10.67 15.10
C HIS A 21 28.02 -11.94 15.82
N GLY A 22 28.09 -13.07 15.11
CA GLY A 22 27.66 -14.37 15.62
C GLY A 22 28.51 -14.83 16.81
N ALA A 23 27.89 -15.60 17.71
CA ALA A 23 28.57 -16.11 18.89
C ALA A 23 27.92 -17.41 19.39
N HIS A 24 28.59 -18.08 20.29
CA HIS A 24 27.97 -19.17 21.05
C HIS A 24 26.84 -18.61 21.95
N ALA A 25 25.64 -19.18 21.89
CA ALA A 25 24.47 -18.65 22.58
C ALA A 25 24.66 -18.56 24.12
N ALA A 26 25.52 -19.40 24.70
CA ALA A 26 25.87 -19.31 26.12
C ALA A 26 26.92 -18.24 26.45
N MET A 27 27.51 -17.59 25.42
CA MET A 27 28.52 -16.52 25.56
C MET A 27 28.11 -15.27 24.79
N PRO A 28 26.92 -14.70 24.99
CA PRO A 28 26.37 -13.62 24.19
C PRO A 28 27.20 -12.32 24.26
N HIS A 29 27.99 -12.15 25.31
CA HIS A 29 28.88 -10.99 25.46
C HIS A 29 30.05 -10.96 24.47
N GLN A 30 30.27 -12.04 23.72
CA GLN A 30 31.31 -12.13 22.68
C GLN A 30 30.77 -11.75 21.28
N GLY A 31 29.47 -11.47 21.16
CA GLY A 31 28.82 -11.16 19.90
C GLY A 31 27.99 -9.88 19.93
N ILE A 32 27.36 -9.60 18.81
CA ILE A 32 26.33 -8.58 18.64
C ILE A 32 25.10 -9.32 18.08
N ASP A 33 24.06 -9.44 18.90
CA ASP A 33 22.90 -10.27 18.56
C ASP A 33 21.94 -9.55 17.58
N PRO A 34 21.89 -9.97 16.29
CA PRO A 34 21.00 -9.35 15.32
C PRO A 34 19.52 -9.77 15.51
N VAL A 35 19.24 -10.87 16.24
CA VAL A 35 17.86 -11.28 16.56
C VAL A 35 17.26 -10.31 17.56
N LEU A 36 18.00 -9.97 18.62
CA LEU A 36 17.59 -8.97 19.60
C LEU A 36 17.42 -7.59 18.96
N ALA A 37 18.41 -7.14 18.18
CA ALA A 37 18.35 -5.86 17.49
C ALA A 37 17.18 -5.79 16.48
N GLY A 38 16.93 -6.89 15.75
CA GLY A 38 15.82 -7.00 14.82
C GLY A 38 14.45 -6.96 15.51
N ALA A 39 14.29 -7.66 16.62
CA ALA A 39 13.06 -7.64 17.41
C ALA A 39 12.75 -6.23 17.95
N ALA A 40 13.77 -5.52 18.46
CA ALA A 40 13.64 -4.14 18.90
C ALA A 40 13.32 -3.19 17.73
N LEU A 41 13.94 -3.39 16.55
CA LEU A 41 13.65 -2.62 15.35
C LEU A 41 12.19 -2.81 14.88
N VAL A 42 11.66 -4.04 14.91
CA VAL A 42 10.24 -4.33 14.61
C VAL A 42 9.31 -3.49 15.48
N GLN A 43 9.58 -3.44 16.79
CA GLN A 43 8.78 -2.64 17.73
C GLN A 43 8.93 -1.13 17.47
N ALA A 44 10.16 -0.65 17.28
CA ALA A 44 10.43 0.76 17.03
C ALA A 44 9.75 1.27 15.75
N LEU A 45 9.70 0.47 14.69
CA LEU A 45 9.04 0.81 13.43
C LEU A 45 7.52 1.00 13.58
N GLN A 46 6.86 0.39 14.58
CA GLN A 46 5.44 0.64 14.84
C GLN A 46 5.18 2.11 15.22
N SER A 47 6.17 2.81 15.76
CA SER A 47 6.04 4.22 16.10
C SER A 47 5.94 5.15 14.87
N VAL A 48 6.32 4.67 13.69
CA VAL A 48 6.28 5.47 12.45
C VAL A 48 4.86 5.95 12.18
N VAL A 49 3.90 5.05 12.10
CA VAL A 49 2.49 5.43 11.89
C VAL A 49 1.90 6.03 13.17
N ALA A 50 2.11 5.38 14.31
CA ALA A 50 1.45 5.76 15.55
C ALA A 50 1.91 7.11 16.14
N ARG A 51 3.08 7.64 15.77
CA ARG A 51 3.68 8.84 16.38
C ARG A 51 4.25 9.86 15.40
N ASN A 52 4.31 9.56 14.09
CA ASN A 52 4.86 10.48 13.10
C ASN A 52 3.83 10.86 12.02
N VAL A 53 2.79 10.06 11.80
CA VAL A 53 1.72 10.37 10.84
C VAL A 53 0.60 11.10 11.56
N ASP A 54 0.03 12.13 10.93
CA ASP A 54 -1.16 12.83 11.46
C ASP A 54 -2.31 11.81 11.61
N PRO A 55 -3.03 11.80 12.75
CA PRO A 55 -4.16 10.88 12.97
C PRO A 55 -5.28 10.98 11.93
N LEU A 56 -5.38 12.10 11.21
CA LEU A 56 -6.34 12.29 10.11
C LEU A 56 -5.84 11.75 8.76
N ASP A 57 -4.56 11.43 8.65
CA ASP A 57 -3.96 10.82 7.47
C ASP A 57 -3.86 9.30 7.62
N ALA A 58 -4.26 8.55 6.60
CA ALA A 58 -4.19 7.11 6.62
C ALA A 58 -2.87 6.60 6.06
N ALA A 59 -2.16 5.80 6.86
CA ALA A 59 -0.99 5.04 6.45
C ALA A 59 -0.97 3.66 7.10
N VAL A 60 -0.38 2.69 6.40
CA VAL A 60 -0.14 1.34 6.91
C VAL A 60 1.34 1.02 6.75
N LEU A 61 1.95 0.54 7.83
CA LEU A 61 3.27 -0.08 7.84
C LEU A 61 3.11 -1.48 8.43
N SER A 62 3.34 -2.50 7.61
CA SER A 62 3.26 -3.90 8.02
C SER A 62 4.61 -4.59 7.82
N LEU A 63 5.15 -5.12 8.90
CA LEU A 63 6.28 -6.05 8.84
C LEU A 63 5.70 -7.45 8.67
N THR A 64 6.07 -8.11 7.57
CA THR A 64 5.49 -9.40 7.18
C THR A 64 6.51 -10.53 7.16
N GLN A 65 7.80 -10.19 7.27
CA GLN A 65 8.90 -11.14 7.24
C GLN A 65 9.90 -10.84 8.34
N PHE A 66 10.34 -11.90 9.03
CA PHE A 66 11.47 -11.90 9.96
C PHE A 66 12.18 -13.25 9.85
N HIS A 67 13.45 -13.23 9.44
CA HIS A 67 14.25 -14.42 9.24
C HIS A 67 15.60 -14.28 9.95
N ALA A 68 15.92 -15.20 10.85
CA ALA A 68 17.19 -15.22 11.56
C ALA A 68 17.44 -16.57 12.21
N GLY A 69 18.69 -17.03 12.18
CA GLY A 69 19.17 -18.21 12.90
C GLY A 69 18.68 -19.54 12.37
N ASP A 70 19.53 -20.57 12.55
CA ASP A 70 19.26 -21.94 12.08
C ASP A 70 19.52 -22.98 13.19
N ALA A 71 20.21 -22.59 14.28
CA ALA A 71 20.62 -23.50 15.35
C ALA A 71 20.32 -22.93 16.74
N TYR A 72 19.91 -23.78 17.65
CA TYR A 72 19.52 -23.38 19.01
C TYR A 72 20.66 -22.78 19.86
N ASN A 73 21.90 -23.20 19.60
CA ASN A 73 23.08 -22.81 20.40
C ASN A 73 23.97 -21.80 19.70
N VAL A 74 23.52 -21.15 18.63
CA VAL A 74 24.28 -20.17 17.85
C VAL A 74 23.50 -18.86 17.71
N ILE A 75 24.11 -17.74 18.10
CA ILE A 75 23.67 -16.39 17.71
C ILE A 75 24.10 -16.18 16.25
N PRO A 76 23.20 -15.89 15.30
CA PRO A 76 23.54 -15.74 13.89
C PRO A 76 24.30 -14.42 13.62
N ASP A 77 24.93 -14.30 12.45
CA ASP A 77 25.55 -13.07 12.00
C ASP A 77 24.55 -12.04 11.47
N VAL A 78 23.39 -12.51 10.99
CA VAL A 78 22.43 -11.66 10.27
C VAL A 78 20.98 -12.02 10.63
N ALA A 79 20.16 -10.98 10.81
CA ALA A 79 18.72 -11.08 10.73
C ALA A 79 18.21 -10.27 9.53
N LYS A 80 17.08 -10.69 8.95
CA LYS A 80 16.42 -9.99 7.84
C LYS A 80 14.97 -9.74 8.20
N ILE A 81 14.51 -8.53 8.00
CA ILE A 81 13.10 -8.15 8.12
C ILE A 81 12.63 -7.50 6.83
N GLY A 82 11.36 -7.64 6.53
CA GLY A 82 10.75 -7.04 5.36
C GLY A 82 9.27 -6.77 5.56
N GLY A 83 8.73 -5.93 4.66
CA GLY A 83 7.32 -5.58 4.78
C GLY A 83 6.84 -4.63 3.70
N THR A 84 5.68 -4.04 3.97
CA THR A 84 5.00 -3.16 3.01
C THR A 84 4.54 -1.86 3.65
N VAL A 85 4.44 -0.81 2.83
CA VAL A 85 3.87 0.48 3.20
C VAL A 85 2.74 0.84 2.26
N ARG A 86 1.68 1.46 2.81
CA ARG A 86 0.55 2.02 2.09
C ARG A 86 0.28 3.43 2.59
N ALA A 87 0.00 4.36 1.68
CA ALA A 87 -0.43 5.72 1.99
C ALA A 87 -1.20 6.29 0.80
N PHE A 88 -2.12 7.21 1.06
CA PHE A 88 -2.90 7.86 0.00
C PHE A 88 -2.25 9.15 -0.51
N ARG A 89 -1.35 9.76 0.27
CA ARG A 89 -0.74 11.04 -0.05
C ARG A 89 0.77 10.88 -0.26
N PRO A 90 1.34 11.49 -1.31
CA PRO A 90 2.78 11.43 -1.58
C PRO A 90 3.65 11.96 -0.43
N GLU A 91 3.16 12.99 0.29
CA GLU A 91 3.85 13.60 1.43
C GLU A 91 3.97 12.63 2.60
N ILE A 92 2.86 11.91 2.90
CA ILE A 92 2.84 10.89 3.96
C ILE A 92 3.72 9.70 3.59
N ARG A 93 3.71 9.28 2.32
CA ARG A 93 4.62 8.25 1.78
C ARG A 93 6.08 8.62 2.05
N ALA A 94 6.49 9.84 1.73
CA ALA A 94 7.84 10.31 1.94
C ALA A 94 8.18 10.45 3.44
N GLN A 95 7.24 10.92 4.26
CA GLN A 95 7.41 11.04 5.70
C GLN A 95 7.64 9.67 6.36
N VAL A 96 6.86 8.65 5.97
CA VAL A 96 7.03 7.27 6.46
C VAL A 96 8.41 6.74 6.09
N GLU A 97 8.83 6.85 4.83
CA GLU A 97 10.15 6.42 4.36
C GLU A 97 11.29 7.06 5.17
N HIS A 98 11.26 8.38 5.35
CA HIS A 98 12.26 9.10 6.14
C HIS A 98 12.28 8.69 7.62
N ALA A 99 11.10 8.49 8.23
CA ALA A 99 11.00 8.04 9.62
C ALA A 99 11.56 6.64 9.79
N MET A 100 11.28 5.73 8.87
CA MET A 100 11.82 4.36 8.86
C MET A 100 13.35 4.36 8.75
N GLN A 101 13.92 5.13 7.78
CA GLN A 101 15.37 5.25 7.62
C GLN A 101 16.04 5.74 8.90
N ARG A 102 15.50 6.79 9.53
CA ARG A 102 16.01 7.36 10.78
C ARG A 102 15.98 6.33 11.91
N ILE A 103 14.89 5.57 12.05
CA ILE A 103 14.75 4.54 13.09
C ILE A 103 15.75 3.40 12.83
N CYS A 104 15.89 2.91 11.60
CA CYS A 104 16.86 1.87 11.24
C CYS A 104 18.29 2.29 11.60
N THR A 105 18.68 3.51 11.26
CA THR A 105 20.01 4.05 11.60
C THR A 105 20.21 4.15 13.12
N GLY A 106 19.22 4.69 13.84
CA GLY A 106 19.30 4.84 15.29
C GLY A 106 19.35 3.51 16.04
N MET A 107 18.56 2.52 15.62
CA MET A 107 18.55 1.19 16.20
C MET A 107 19.84 0.43 15.95
N GLY A 108 20.43 0.56 14.75
CA GLY A 108 21.76 0.02 14.47
C GLY A 108 22.80 0.56 15.45
N ALA A 109 22.85 1.87 15.64
CA ALA A 109 23.76 2.51 16.59
C ALA A 109 23.52 2.06 18.05
N ALA A 110 22.24 1.94 18.48
CA ALA A 110 21.88 1.56 19.83
C ALA A 110 22.30 0.12 20.19
N PHE A 111 22.27 -0.80 19.23
CA PHE A 111 22.65 -2.21 19.43
C PHE A 111 24.07 -2.55 18.95
N GLY A 112 24.83 -1.58 18.43
CA GLY A 112 26.14 -1.82 17.85
C GLY A 112 26.11 -2.67 16.59
N ALA A 113 24.94 -2.81 15.94
CA ALA A 113 24.72 -3.58 14.74
C ALA A 113 24.76 -2.66 13.49
N ASN A 114 25.11 -3.23 12.33
CA ASN A 114 24.99 -2.52 11.06
C ASN A 114 23.60 -2.83 10.46
N VAL A 115 22.77 -1.80 10.33
CA VAL A 115 21.43 -1.94 9.73
C VAL A 115 21.44 -1.34 8.33
N HIS A 116 21.32 -2.19 7.32
CA HIS A 116 21.11 -1.79 5.93
C HIS A 116 19.61 -1.73 5.67
N PHE A 117 19.09 -0.57 5.28
CA PHE A 117 17.68 -0.36 4.97
C PHE A 117 17.52 -0.02 3.49
N GLU A 118 16.65 -0.74 2.82
CA GLU A 118 16.28 -0.50 1.43
C GLU A 118 14.76 -0.29 1.34
N TYR A 119 14.36 0.87 0.80
CA TYR A 119 12.97 1.19 0.53
C TYR A 119 12.74 1.20 -0.99
N ARG A 120 11.75 0.45 -1.44
CA ARG A 120 11.40 0.33 -2.86
C ARG A 120 10.01 0.90 -3.09
N ARG A 121 9.97 2.07 -3.70
CA ARG A 121 8.69 2.67 -4.13
C ARG A 121 8.14 1.88 -5.29
N GLY A 122 6.92 1.34 -5.11
CA GLY A 122 6.12 0.73 -6.17
C GLY A 122 5.08 1.72 -6.72
N TYR A 123 3.87 1.25 -6.98
CA TYR A 123 2.80 2.10 -7.52
C TYR A 123 2.56 3.33 -6.66
N PRO A 124 2.48 4.53 -7.27
CA PRO A 124 2.06 5.73 -6.55
C PRO A 124 0.58 5.61 -6.11
N PRO A 125 0.09 6.51 -5.24
CA PRO A 125 -1.34 6.58 -4.95
C PRO A 125 -2.12 6.90 -6.23
N THR A 126 -3.26 6.23 -6.42
CA THR A 126 -4.22 6.58 -7.47
C THR A 126 -5.05 7.75 -6.98
N ILE A 127 -4.88 8.92 -7.61
CA ILE A 127 -5.51 10.17 -7.21
C ILE A 127 -6.34 10.68 -8.39
N ASN A 128 -7.65 10.52 -8.30
CA ASN A 128 -8.57 11.01 -9.31
C ASN A 128 -8.60 12.55 -9.34
N SER A 129 -8.55 13.12 -10.53
CA SER A 129 -8.78 14.55 -10.72
C SER A 129 -10.26 14.87 -10.46
N VAL A 130 -10.53 15.96 -9.74
CA VAL A 130 -11.89 16.28 -9.29
C VAL A 130 -12.85 16.50 -10.46
N ALA A 131 -12.45 17.25 -11.48
CA ALA A 131 -13.29 17.54 -12.63
C ALA A 131 -13.64 16.27 -13.43
N GLU A 132 -12.65 15.41 -13.68
CA GLU A 132 -12.84 14.14 -14.39
C GLU A 132 -13.69 13.17 -13.56
N ALA A 133 -13.53 13.16 -12.24
CA ALA A 133 -14.37 12.34 -11.36
C ALA A 133 -15.83 12.81 -11.39
N GLU A 134 -16.09 14.11 -11.34
CA GLU A 134 -17.45 14.66 -11.45
C GLU A 134 -18.09 14.40 -12.82
N PHE A 135 -17.30 14.47 -13.88
CA PHE A 135 -17.75 14.08 -15.21
C PHE A 135 -18.11 12.59 -15.27
N CYS A 136 -17.24 11.72 -14.75
CA CYS A 136 -17.47 10.29 -14.67
C CYS A 136 -18.71 9.93 -13.84
N MET A 137 -18.97 10.65 -12.74
CA MET A 137 -20.18 10.47 -11.91
C MET A 137 -21.45 10.75 -12.70
N LYS A 138 -21.48 11.84 -13.47
CA LYS A 138 -22.64 12.19 -14.31
C LYS A 138 -22.90 11.12 -15.36
N VAL A 139 -21.86 10.67 -16.05
CA VAL A 139 -21.98 9.61 -17.06
C VAL A 139 -22.44 8.29 -16.44
N ALA A 140 -21.91 7.92 -15.27
CA ALA A 140 -22.34 6.73 -14.57
C ALA A 140 -23.82 6.78 -14.16
N ALA A 141 -24.29 7.95 -13.72
CA ALA A 141 -25.69 8.16 -13.37
C ALA A 141 -26.61 8.07 -14.58
N GLU A 142 -26.19 8.58 -15.75
CA GLU A 142 -26.96 8.42 -16.99
C GLU A 142 -27.11 6.97 -17.43
N VAL A 143 -26.09 6.12 -17.20
CA VAL A 143 -26.09 4.71 -17.63
C VAL A 143 -26.81 3.80 -16.62
N CYS A 144 -26.55 4.00 -15.32
CA CYS A 144 -27.02 3.09 -14.27
C CYS A 144 -28.20 3.63 -13.45
N GLY A 145 -28.49 4.94 -13.57
CA GLY A 145 -29.38 5.66 -12.66
C GLY A 145 -28.65 6.15 -11.39
N GLU A 146 -29.03 7.32 -10.90
CA GLU A 146 -28.37 8.01 -9.77
C GLU A 146 -28.28 7.14 -8.50
N THR A 147 -29.30 6.38 -8.20
CA THR A 147 -29.40 5.53 -7.00
C THR A 147 -28.41 4.35 -7.00
N LYS A 148 -27.86 4.01 -8.17
CA LYS A 148 -26.91 2.89 -8.33
C LYS A 148 -25.46 3.37 -8.39
N VAL A 149 -25.20 4.67 -8.34
CA VAL A 149 -23.85 5.23 -8.33
C VAL A 149 -23.45 5.57 -6.89
N SER A 150 -22.46 4.85 -6.37
CA SER A 150 -21.83 5.20 -5.11
C SER A 150 -20.83 6.32 -5.33
N ILE A 151 -21.04 7.45 -4.69
CA ILE A 151 -20.22 8.65 -4.76
C ILE A 151 -19.32 8.71 -3.51
N ASP A 152 -18.04 8.98 -3.70
CA ASP A 152 -17.02 9.04 -2.65
C ASP A 152 -17.05 7.85 -1.67
N PRO A 153 -17.02 6.59 -2.17
CA PRO A 153 -16.90 5.44 -1.31
C PRO A 153 -15.58 5.48 -0.53
N LYS A 154 -15.47 4.68 0.53
CA LYS A 154 -14.19 4.58 1.27
C LYS A 154 -13.06 4.19 0.31
N PRO A 155 -11.92 4.89 0.35
CA PRO A 155 -10.74 4.54 -0.43
C PRO A 155 -10.22 3.12 -0.12
N SER A 156 -9.53 2.52 -1.09
CA SER A 156 -8.97 1.17 -0.98
C SER A 156 -7.49 1.19 -0.62
N MET A 157 -7.06 0.30 0.28
CA MET A 157 -5.64 0.04 0.55
C MET A 157 -4.99 -0.91 -0.47
N GLY A 158 -5.69 -1.26 -1.56
CA GLY A 158 -5.12 -1.93 -2.71
C GLY A 158 -4.04 -1.10 -3.40
N ALA A 159 -3.63 -1.53 -4.59
CA ALA A 159 -2.70 -0.79 -5.43
C ALA A 159 -3.11 -0.95 -6.89
N GLU A 160 -2.85 0.08 -7.71
CA GLU A 160 -3.31 0.14 -9.09
C GLU A 160 -2.28 0.85 -9.97
N ASP A 161 -1.91 0.26 -11.10
CA ASP A 161 -0.90 0.82 -12.01
C ASP A 161 -1.45 1.99 -12.85
N PHE A 162 -2.77 2.13 -12.96
CA PHE A 162 -3.39 3.31 -13.56
C PHE A 162 -2.94 4.63 -12.90
N SER A 163 -2.44 4.55 -11.68
CA SER A 163 -1.83 5.66 -10.96
C SER A 163 -0.70 6.36 -11.75
N TYR A 164 0.04 5.63 -12.59
CA TYR A 164 1.07 6.22 -13.46
C TYR A 164 0.46 7.08 -14.57
N PHE A 165 -0.67 6.69 -15.15
CA PHE A 165 -1.38 7.52 -16.13
C PHE A 165 -1.86 8.83 -15.49
N LEU A 166 -2.31 8.77 -14.23
CA LEU A 166 -2.78 9.95 -13.50
C LEU A 166 -1.66 10.93 -13.11
N GLN A 167 -0.40 10.49 -13.12
CA GLN A 167 0.75 11.39 -12.97
C GLN A 167 1.02 12.21 -14.24
N GLU A 168 0.67 11.66 -15.42
CA GLU A 168 0.94 12.27 -16.71
C GLU A 168 -0.25 13.09 -17.24
N LYS A 169 -1.47 12.67 -16.91
CA LYS A 169 -2.71 13.30 -17.38
C LYS A 169 -3.78 13.30 -16.31
N PRO A 170 -4.60 14.37 -16.25
CA PRO A 170 -5.83 14.33 -15.46
C PRO A 170 -6.72 13.17 -15.91
N GLY A 171 -7.35 12.51 -14.94
CA GLY A 171 -8.19 11.35 -15.23
C GLY A 171 -8.92 10.85 -14.01
N CYS A 172 -9.69 9.78 -14.19
CA CYS A 172 -10.49 9.17 -13.14
C CYS A 172 -10.51 7.65 -13.25
N TYR A 173 -10.13 6.98 -12.19
CA TYR A 173 -10.34 5.56 -11.98
C TYR A 173 -11.74 5.33 -11.41
N VAL A 174 -12.50 4.44 -12.01
CA VAL A 174 -13.86 4.09 -11.58
C VAL A 174 -13.97 2.59 -11.31
N TRP A 175 -14.83 2.21 -10.36
CA TRP A 175 -15.14 0.81 -10.10
C TRP A 175 -16.50 0.44 -10.70
N LEU A 176 -16.51 -0.67 -11.44
CA LEU A 176 -17.73 -1.37 -11.81
C LEU A 176 -18.02 -2.44 -10.75
N GLY A 177 -19.20 -2.39 -10.14
CA GLY A 177 -19.60 -3.41 -9.16
C GLY A 177 -19.92 -4.72 -9.86
N ASN A 178 -19.47 -5.83 -9.27
CA ASN A 178 -19.71 -7.20 -9.77
C ASN A 178 -21.07 -7.79 -9.30
N GLY A 179 -21.81 -7.03 -8.48
CA GLY A 179 -23.05 -7.52 -7.89
C GLY A 179 -22.82 -8.52 -6.73
N PRO A 180 -23.92 -9.05 -6.17
CA PRO A 180 -23.87 -10.01 -5.08
C PRO A 180 -23.61 -11.45 -5.54
N GLY A 181 -22.89 -11.68 -6.63
CA GLY A 181 -22.72 -12.93 -7.36
C GLY A 181 -22.72 -14.22 -6.54
N GLU A 182 -22.95 -15.35 -7.14
CA GLU A 182 -22.84 -16.64 -6.48
C GLU A 182 -21.45 -16.78 -5.83
N GLY A 183 -21.42 -17.06 -4.52
CA GLY A 183 -20.21 -17.22 -3.74
C GLY A 183 -19.70 -15.99 -3.02
N GLY A 184 -20.13 -14.74 -3.32
CA GLY A 184 -19.79 -13.52 -2.57
C GLY A 184 -18.27 -13.28 -2.35
N CYS A 185 -17.42 -13.89 -3.18
CA CYS A 185 -15.98 -13.83 -3.05
C CYS A 185 -15.41 -12.50 -3.57
N THR A 186 -14.45 -11.97 -2.85
CA THR A 186 -13.69 -10.79 -3.30
C THR A 186 -12.62 -11.16 -4.31
N LEU A 187 -12.07 -10.16 -5.00
CA LEU A 187 -10.90 -10.31 -5.88
C LEU A 187 -9.77 -11.09 -5.18
N HIS A 188 -9.01 -11.85 -5.96
CA HIS A 188 -7.92 -12.74 -5.52
C HIS A 188 -8.34 -13.97 -4.70
N ASN A 189 -9.64 -14.23 -4.55
CA ASN A 189 -10.12 -15.49 -4.02
C ASN A 189 -10.10 -16.55 -5.14
N PRO A 190 -9.61 -17.79 -4.90
CA PRO A 190 -9.59 -18.83 -5.92
C PRO A 190 -11.00 -19.26 -6.40
N HIS A 191 -12.06 -18.91 -5.66
CA HIS A 191 -13.45 -19.14 -6.04
C HIS A 191 -14.15 -17.87 -6.58
N TYR A 192 -13.38 -16.81 -6.88
CA TYR A 192 -13.94 -15.62 -7.49
C TYR A 192 -14.48 -15.94 -8.88
N ASP A 193 -15.71 -15.52 -9.13
CA ASP A 193 -16.38 -15.59 -10.42
C ASP A 193 -16.86 -14.19 -10.84
N PHE A 194 -16.56 -13.83 -12.08
CA PHE A 194 -16.96 -12.53 -12.63
C PHE A 194 -18.44 -12.62 -13.07
N ASN A 195 -19.21 -11.61 -12.70
CA ASN A 195 -20.60 -11.51 -13.13
C ASN A 195 -20.72 -10.92 -14.53
N ASP A 196 -20.95 -11.75 -15.54
CA ASP A 196 -21.08 -11.33 -16.95
C ASP A 196 -22.20 -10.31 -17.18
N GLU A 197 -23.22 -10.25 -16.31
CA GLU A 197 -24.27 -9.23 -16.37
C GLU A 197 -23.74 -7.80 -16.15
N ALA A 198 -22.53 -7.64 -15.61
CA ALA A 198 -21.86 -6.35 -15.48
C ALA A 198 -21.30 -5.83 -16.82
N ILE A 199 -21.02 -6.71 -17.79
CA ILE A 199 -20.40 -6.34 -19.08
C ILE A 199 -21.21 -5.28 -19.85
N PRO A 200 -22.52 -5.42 -20.05
CA PRO A 200 -23.31 -4.41 -20.77
C PRO A 200 -23.23 -3.02 -20.12
N PHE A 201 -23.20 -2.95 -18.80
CA PHE A 201 -23.07 -1.68 -18.09
C PHE A 201 -21.69 -1.05 -18.30
N GLY A 202 -20.63 -1.85 -18.26
CA GLY A 202 -19.27 -1.39 -18.54
C GLY A 202 -19.13 -0.85 -19.96
N VAL A 203 -19.64 -1.59 -20.95
CA VAL A 203 -19.64 -1.17 -22.34
C VAL A 203 -20.44 0.12 -22.53
N ALA A 204 -21.65 0.18 -22.01
CA ALA A 204 -22.50 1.37 -22.12
C ALA A 204 -21.86 2.60 -21.47
N TYR A 205 -21.19 2.41 -20.32
CA TYR A 205 -20.47 3.47 -19.64
C TYR A 205 -19.34 4.07 -20.51
N TRP A 206 -18.49 3.23 -21.09
CA TRP A 206 -17.38 3.69 -21.93
C TRP A 206 -17.87 4.38 -23.23
N VAL A 207 -18.88 3.81 -23.88
CA VAL A 207 -19.48 4.43 -25.07
C VAL A 207 -20.05 5.80 -24.73
N ARG A 208 -20.82 5.89 -23.64
CA ARG A 208 -21.44 7.15 -23.22
C ARG A 208 -20.41 8.18 -22.79
N LEU A 209 -19.34 7.75 -22.10
CA LEU A 209 -18.24 8.63 -21.68
C LEU A 209 -17.60 9.31 -22.89
N VAL A 210 -17.26 8.55 -23.94
CA VAL A 210 -16.65 9.09 -25.16
C VAL A 210 -17.61 10.02 -25.89
N GLN A 211 -18.89 9.64 -26.02
CA GLN A 211 -19.90 10.49 -26.67
C GLN A 211 -20.05 11.84 -25.98
N ARG A 212 -20.10 11.83 -24.64
CA ARG A 212 -20.23 13.08 -23.86
C ARG A 212 -18.96 13.92 -23.95
N TRP A 213 -17.79 13.28 -23.79
CA TRP A 213 -16.51 14.01 -23.86
C TRP A 213 -16.32 14.74 -25.20
N LEU A 214 -16.65 14.06 -26.32
CA LEU A 214 -16.52 14.66 -27.66
C LEU A 214 -17.63 15.68 -28.00
N ALA A 215 -18.76 15.64 -27.31
CA ALA A 215 -19.83 16.62 -27.51
C ALA A 215 -19.57 17.94 -26.78
N ASP A 216 -18.80 17.88 -25.68
CA ASP A 216 -18.47 19.04 -24.82
C ASP A 216 -17.08 19.63 -25.16
N ALA A 217 -16.34 19.02 -26.12
CA ALA A 217 -15.03 19.47 -26.62
C ALA A 217 -15.18 20.39 -27.83
#